data_285b2d0df26b89b98ac963c0a2743c97
#
_entry.id   285b2d0df26b89b98ac963c0a2743c97
#
_cell.length_a   1.000
_cell.length_b   1.000
_cell.length_c   1.000
_cell.angle_alpha   90.00
_cell.angle_beta   90.00
_cell.angle_gamma   90.00
#
_symmetry.space_group_name_H-M   'P 1'
#
loop_
_entity.id
_entity.type
_entity.pdbx_description
1 polymer ?
#
loop_
_entity_poly.entity_id
_entity_poly.type
_entity_poly.pdbx_seq_one_letter_code
_entity_poly.pdbx_strand_id
1 'polypeptide(L)'
;VFKDNASAVGRMHAEQQEAKQRADDEKRRTMADLAGKFEASVQAVVRDVFDEARAMQQAAQGMSETANKATDRASFVATACQQASSNVQTVASAAGQLSSSITEISQRVAQAATVADKAAADGQRTNDTVQGLAAAAHKIGEVIDLINQIASQTNLLALNATIEAARAGESGRGFAVVASEVKSLASQTAKATDEIGAQINAIQAETNQVVGNIESIRATIMEVNEISSSIAAAVEEQGAATQAIAHSVQEAASGTDQVSQNISGVTDATAETGQAAGLVLQSSGRLTQKLQSLENEVSAFVAGVRAA
;
A
#
# COMPACT_ATOMS: atom_id res chain seq x y z
N VAL A 1 80.22 34.69 100.53
CA VAL A 1 79.21 35.49 99.83
C VAL A 1 79.40 35.44 98.36
N PHE A 2 80.65 35.65 97.76
CA PHE A 2 80.86 35.65 96.31
C PHE A 2 80.78 34.25 95.62
N LYS A 3 81.17 33.21 96.31
CA LYS A 3 81.15 31.83 95.82
C LYS A 3 79.74 31.25 95.79
N ASP A 4 78.88 31.64 96.71
CA ASP A 4 77.46 31.16 96.82
C ASP A 4 76.57 31.84 95.75
N ASN A 5 76.86 33.14 95.47
CA ASN A 5 76.13 33.82 94.37
C ASN A 5 76.48 33.28 92.97
N ALA A 6 77.80 32.94 92.77
CA ALA A 6 78.20 32.34 91.47
C ALA A 6 77.52 30.94 91.27
N SER A 7 77.41 30.17 92.36
CA SER A 7 76.73 28.86 92.30
C SER A 7 75.22 28.97 92.18
N ALA A 8 74.55 30.01 92.70
CA ALA A 8 73.13 30.30 92.52
C ALA A 8 72.77 30.76 91.13
N VAL A 9 73.60 31.64 90.55
CA VAL A 9 73.48 32.12 89.12
C VAL A 9 73.71 30.96 88.18
N GLY A 10 74.66 30.04 88.42
CA GLY A 10 74.85 28.82 87.61
C GLY A 10 73.62 27.85 87.66
N ARG A 11 72.98 27.68 88.82
CA ARG A 11 71.75 26.90 88.90
C ARG A 11 70.57 27.52 88.18
N MET A 12 70.35 28.81 88.37
CA MET A 12 69.30 29.54 87.65
C MET A 12 69.49 29.49 86.12
N HIS A 13 70.73 29.62 85.57
CA HIS A 13 70.97 29.40 84.19
C HIS A 13 70.73 27.98 83.72
N ALA A 14 71.10 26.97 84.48
CA ALA A 14 70.82 25.58 84.17
C ALA A 14 69.33 25.29 84.21
N GLU A 15 68.56 25.75 85.20
CA GLU A 15 67.10 25.61 85.32
C GLU A 15 66.39 26.38 84.18
N GLN A 16 66.88 27.54 83.84
CA GLN A 16 66.37 28.35 82.67
C GLN A 16 66.62 27.65 81.32
N GLN A 17 67.84 27.03 81.19
CA GLN A 17 68.16 26.23 80.00
C GLN A 17 67.29 24.96 79.92
N GLU A 18 67.12 24.24 81.02
CA GLU A 18 66.19 23.03 81.10
C GLU A 18 64.76 23.43 80.83
N ALA A 19 64.27 24.55 81.39
CA ALA A 19 62.87 25.00 81.19
C ALA A 19 62.67 25.39 79.69
N LYS A 20 63.70 26.06 79.09
CA LYS A 20 63.68 26.41 77.62
C LYS A 20 63.68 25.12 76.76
N GLN A 21 64.52 24.15 77.13
CA GLN A 21 64.65 22.89 76.46
C GLN A 21 63.33 22.07 76.54
N ARG A 22 62.69 22.03 77.74
CA ARG A 22 61.37 21.40 77.93
C ARG A 22 60.28 22.11 77.09
N ALA A 23 60.26 23.46 77.06
CA ALA A 23 59.31 24.23 76.27
C ALA A 23 59.52 24.02 74.77
N ASP A 24 60.77 23.94 74.31
CA ASP A 24 61.09 23.63 72.89
C ASP A 24 60.71 22.19 72.51
N ASP A 25 60.97 21.23 73.42
CA ASP A 25 60.55 19.81 73.26
C ASP A 25 58.99 19.65 73.20
N GLU A 26 58.29 20.37 74.11
CA GLU A 26 56.82 20.38 74.15
C GLU A 26 56.24 21.01 72.88
N LYS A 27 56.84 22.14 72.46
CA LYS A 27 56.46 22.81 71.17
C LYS A 27 56.68 21.89 69.96
N ARG A 28 57.84 21.20 69.90
CA ARG A 28 58.12 20.20 68.86
C ARG A 28 57.10 19.05 68.83
N ARG A 29 56.77 18.48 69.99
CA ARG A 29 55.77 17.43 70.12
C ARG A 29 54.40 17.87 69.71
N THR A 30 53.96 19.07 70.09
CA THR A 30 52.67 19.65 69.70
C THR A 30 52.64 19.94 68.22
N MET A 31 53.72 20.49 67.59
CA MET A 31 53.80 20.68 66.21
C MET A 31 53.81 19.38 65.41
N ALA A 32 54.49 18.35 65.85
CA ALA A 32 54.51 17.02 65.23
C ALA A 32 53.12 16.34 65.24
N ASP A 33 52.40 16.45 66.41
CA ASP A 33 51.02 15.91 66.57
C ASP A 33 50.03 16.66 65.66
N LEU A 34 50.14 18.01 65.60
CA LEU A 34 49.32 18.85 64.69
C LEU A 34 49.57 18.53 63.22
N ALA A 35 50.86 18.39 62.86
CA ALA A 35 51.24 18.02 61.49
C ALA A 35 50.74 16.61 61.11
N GLY A 36 50.81 15.65 62.02
CA GLY A 36 50.25 14.29 61.81
C GLY A 36 48.75 14.26 61.66
N LYS A 37 48.02 15.06 62.49
CA LYS A 37 46.54 15.19 62.32
C LYS A 37 46.15 15.87 61.01
N PHE A 38 46.91 16.92 60.63
CA PHE A 38 46.72 17.61 59.36
C PHE A 38 46.97 16.65 58.17
N GLU A 39 48.11 15.93 58.19
CA GLU A 39 48.45 14.92 57.19
C GLU A 39 47.32 13.90 57.01
N ALA A 40 46.85 13.29 58.12
CA ALA A 40 45.78 12.28 58.09
C ALA A 40 44.48 12.85 57.57
N SER A 41 44.10 14.07 57.96
CA SER A 41 42.88 14.72 57.45
C SER A 41 42.95 15.03 55.95
N VAL A 42 44.06 15.57 55.48
CA VAL A 42 44.26 15.89 54.06
C VAL A 42 44.30 14.59 53.23
N GLN A 43 45.05 13.58 53.70
CA GLN A 43 45.09 12.28 53.00
C GLN A 43 43.72 11.63 52.87
N ALA A 44 42.83 11.73 53.90
CA ALA A 44 41.48 11.25 53.81
C ALA A 44 40.68 11.96 52.73
N VAL A 45 40.71 13.30 52.69
CA VAL A 45 40.05 14.10 51.67
C VAL A 45 40.62 13.84 50.27
N VAL A 46 41.91 13.69 50.13
CA VAL A 46 42.60 13.39 48.86
C VAL A 46 42.11 12.02 48.32
N ARG A 47 42.01 11.02 49.19
CA ARG A 47 41.48 9.69 48.78
C ARG A 47 40.03 9.75 48.31
N ASP A 48 39.17 10.41 49.07
CA ASP A 48 37.74 10.54 48.71
C ASP A 48 37.60 11.24 47.36
N VAL A 49 38.29 12.36 47.11
CA VAL A 49 38.24 13.07 45.84
C VAL A 49 38.88 12.26 44.70
N PHE A 50 39.91 11.45 45.01
CA PHE A 50 40.52 10.55 44.02
C PHE A 50 39.54 9.45 43.57
N ASP A 51 38.80 8.85 44.53
CA ASP A 51 37.79 7.82 44.23
C ASP A 51 36.63 8.43 43.41
N GLU A 52 36.15 9.62 43.74
CA GLU A 52 35.18 10.39 42.95
C GLU A 52 35.66 10.70 41.53
N ALA A 53 36.91 11.13 41.40
CA ALA A 53 37.49 11.41 40.08
C ALA A 53 37.56 10.14 39.21
N ARG A 54 37.84 9.00 39.82
CA ARG A 54 37.87 7.69 39.15
C ARG A 54 36.48 7.22 38.75
N ALA A 55 35.46 7.39 39.61
CA ALA A 55 34.08 7.13 39.25
C ALA A 55 33.59 8.00 38.10
N MET A 56 33.97 9.31 38.10
CA MET A 56 33.67 10.21 36.97
C MET A 56 34.33 9.76 35.64
N GLN A 57 35.56 9.24 35.71
CA GLN A 57 36.23 8.70 34.48
C GLN A 57 35.49 7.49 33.94
N GLN A 58 35.08 6.57 34.81
CA GLN A 58 34.30 5.38 34.41
C GLN A 58 32.94 5.77 33.81
N ALA A 59 32.24 6.70 34.47
CA ALA A 59 30.95 7.19 33.97
C ALA A 59 31.09 7.87 32.60
N ALA A 60 32.11 8.72 32.40
CA ALA A 60 32.38 9.39 31.15
C ALA A 60 32.76 8.40 30.04
N GLN A 61 33.53 7.36 30.36
CA GLN A 61 33.84 6.29 29.42
C GLN A 61 32.59 5.53 28.97
N GLY A 62 31.72 5.16 29.91
CA GLY A 62 30.43 4.53 29.62
C GLY A 62 29.52 5.44 28.79
N MET A 63 29.53 6.74 29.04
CA MET A 63 28.80 7.74 28.27
C MET A 63 29.30 7.80 26.82
N SER A 64 30.62 7.82 26.60
CA SER A 64 31.23 7.81 25.26
C SER A 64 30.88 6.55 24.48
N GLU A 65 30.95 5.37 25.12
CA GLU A 65 30.56 4.10 24.48
C GLU A 65 29.07 4.07 24.11
N THR A 66 28.21 4.62 24.98
CA THR A 66 26.77 4.70 24.74
C THR A 66 26.46 5.65 23.58
N ALA A 67 27.13 6.79 23.52
CA ALA A 67 27.01 7.74 22.43
C ALA A 67 27.42 7.11 21.08
N ASN A 68 28.53 6.39 21.04
CA ASN A 68 28.97 5.68 19.83
C ASN A 68 27.93 4.65 19.37
N LYS A 69 27.43 3.82 20.28
CA LYS A 69 26.36 2.84 19.95
C LYS A 69 25.07 3.52 19.48
N ALA A 70 24.74 4.68 20.02
CA ALA A 70 23.57 5.44 19.59
C ALA A 70 23.78 6.02 18.18
N THR A 71 24.99 6.50 17.85
CA THR A 71 25.36 6.95 16.52
C THR A 71 25.26 5.82 15.49
N ASP A 72 25.76 4.62 15.80
CA ASP A 72 25.65 3.46 14.92
C ASP A 72 24.19 3.09 14.64
N ARG A 73 23.36 3.10 15.67
CA ARG A 73 21.91 2.83 15.54
C ARG A 73 21.20 3.92 14.73
N ALA A 74 21.56 5.18 14.94
CA ALA A 74 21.02 6.29 14.15
C ALA A 74 21.36 6.14 12.66
N SER A 75 22.59 5.75 12.33
CA SER A 75 23.02 5.49 10.95
C SER A 75 22.22 4.32 10.33
N PHE A 76 21.97 3.26 11.08
CA PHE A 76 21.11 2.15 10.61
C PHE A 76 19.68 2.61 10.33
N VAL A 77 19.08 3.40 11.22
CA VAL A 77 17.74 3.95 11.03
C VAL A 77 17.70 4.89 9.82
N ALA A 78 18.70 5.76 9.65
CA ALA A 78 18.79 6.63 8.47
C ALA A 78 18.79 5.83 7.16
N THR A 79 19.56 4.74 7.10
CA THR A 79 19.56 3.83 5.94
C THR A 79 18.21 3.19 5.70
N ALA A 80 17.54 2.74 6.77
CA ALA A 80 16.19 2.15 6.68
C ALA A 80 15.15 3.17 6.20
N CYS A 81 15.25 4.44 6.65
CA CYS A 81 14.40 5.54 6.15
C CYS A 81 14.61 5.80 4.66
N GLN A 82 15.85 5.77 4.19
CA GLN A 82 16.15 5.94 2.76
C GLN A 82 15.53 4.83 1.92
N GLN A 83 15.61 3.60 2.38
CA GLN A 83 14.98 2.44 1.71
C GLN A 83 13.44 2.52 1.77
N ALA A 84 12.87 2.92 2.92
CA ALA A 84 11.44 3.14 3.05
C ALA A 84 10.94 4.23 2.10
N SER A 85 11.65 5.37 1.99
CA SER A 85 11.32 6.45 1.04
C SER A 85 11.32 5.96 -0.41
N SER A 86 12.32 5.15 -0.81
CA SER A 86 12.36 4.54 -2.15
C SER A 86 11.18 3.61 -2.39
N ASN A 87 10.80 2.80 -1.40
CA ASN A 87 9.64 1.91 -1.49
C ASN A 87 8.32 2.70 -1.60
N VAL A 88 8.17 3.76 -0.80
CA VAL A 88 7.02 4.66 -0.83
C VAL A 88 6.89 5.30 -2.23
N GLN A 89 7.98 5.77 -2.82
CA GLN A 89 7.99 6.33 -4.18
C GLN A 89 7.56 5.28 -5.23
N THR A 90 7.98 4.04 -5.07
CA THR A 90 7.57 2.93 -5.95
C THR A 90 6.08 2.66 -5.85
N VAL A 91 5.52 2.62 -4.62
CA VAL A 91 4.08 2.42 -4.39
C VAL A 91 3.27 3.61 -4.92
N ALA A 92 3.76 4.85 -4.75
CA ALA A 92 3.14 6.04 -5.32
C ALA A 92 3.02 5.97 -6.85
N SER A 93 4.10 5.55 -7.52
CA SER A 93 4.11 5.34 -8.97
C SER A 93 3.11 4.26 -9.40
N ALA A 94 3.07 3.13 -8.69
CA ALA A 94 2.13 2.04 -8.96
C ALA A 94 0.66 2.48 -8.76
N ALA A 95 0.37 3.25 -7.70
CA ALA A 95 -0.96 3.82 -7.46
C ALA A 95 -1.38 4.78 -8.58
N GLY A 96 -0.45 5.61 -9.08
CA GLY A 96 -0.68 6.47 -10.24
C GLY A 96 -1.00 5.68 -11.52
N GLN A 97 -0.28 4.60 -11.78
CA GLN A 97 -0.57 3.71 -12.92
C GLN A 97 -1.92 3.00 -12.78
N LEU A 98 -2.26 2.54 -11.57
CA LEU A 98 -3.57 1.96 -11.28
C LEU A 98 -4.69 2.96 -11.53
N SER A 99 -4.56 4.21 -11.09
CA SER A 99 -5.55 5.27 -11.33
C SER A 99 -5.78 5.52 -12.82
N SER A 100 -4.72 5.53 -13.63
CA SER A 100 -4.81 5.64 -15.09
C SER A 100 -5.52 4.43 -15.70
N SER A 101 -5.19 3.22 -15.27
CA SER A 101 -5.81 1.98 -15.76
C SER A 101 -7.30 1.92 -15.39
N ILE A 102 -7.68 2.33 -14.18
CA ILE A 102 -9.07 2.42 -13.72
C ILE A 102 -9.86 3.38 -14.60
N THR A 103 -9.29 4.52 -14.96
CA THR A 103 -9.93 5.50 -15.86
C THR A 103 -10.15 4.89 -17.25
N GLU A 104 -9.16 4.17 -17.79
CA GLU A 104 -9.29 3.49 -19.08
C GLU A 104 -10.35 2.38 -19.05
N ILE A 105 -10.39 1.57 -17.96
CA ILE A 105 -11.41 0.51 -17.80
C ILE A 105 -12.80 1.15 -17.73
N SER A 106 -12.97 2.23 -16.96
CA SER A 106 -14.25 2.96 -16.88
C SER A 106 -14.75 3.41 -18.26
N GLN A 107 -13.87 3.97 -19.08
CA GLN A 107 -14.21 4.39 -20.44
C GLN A 107 -14.61 3.19 -21.33
N ARG A 108 -13.87 2.07 -21.24
CA ARG A 108 -14.17 0.84 -22.01
C ARG A 108 -15.49 0.22 -21.60
N VAL A 109 -15.82 0.22 -20.31
CA VAL A 109 -17.11 -0.28 -19.79
C VAL A 109 -18.26 0.59 -20.29
N ALA A 110 -18.15 1.91 -20.25
CA ALA A 110 -19.15 2.82 -20.78
C ALA A 110 -19.34 2.62 -22.30
N GLN A 111 -18.26 2.39 -23.03
CA GLN A 111 -18.32 2.06 -24.45
C GLN A 111 -19.00 0.71 -24.70
N ALA A 112 -18.70 -0.32 -23.89
CA ALA A 112 -19.34 -1.63 -24.00
C ALA A 112 -20.85 -1.54 -23.77
N ALA A 113 -21.30 -0.81 -22.75
CA ALA A 113 -22.72 -0.55 -22.51
C ALA A 113 -23.39 0.14 -23.71
N THR A 114 -22.75 1.16 -24.28
CA THR A 114 -23.27 1.85 -25.49
C THR A 114 -23.38 0.91 -26.68
N VAL A 115 -22.42 0.01 -26.88
CA VAL A 115 -22.44 -0.99 -27.97
C VAL A 115 -23.54 -2.02 -27.71
N ALA A 116 -23.75 -2.46 -26.46
CA ALA A 116 -24.81 -3.37 -26.08
C ALA A 116 -26.20 -2.75 -26.33
N ASP A 117 -26.42 -1.49 -25.92
CA ASP A 117 -27.66 -0.77 -26.20
C ASP A 117 -27.96 -0.65 -27.69
N LYS A 118 -26.95 -0.36 -28.49
CA LYS A 118 -27.09 -0.32 -29.96
C LYS A 118 -27.45 -1.69 -30.52
N ALA A 119 -26.77 -2.74 -30.07
CA ALA A 119 -27.05 -4.11 -30.48
C ALA A 119 -28.49 -4.55 -30.10
N ALA A 120 -28.99 -4.14 -28.93
CA ALA A 120 -30.36 -4.37 -28.52
C ALA A 120 -31.38 -3.67 -29.43
N ALA A 121 -31.12 -2.43 -29.79
CA ALA A 121 -31.95 -1.65 -30.71
C ALA A 121 -31.94 -2.26 -32.14
N ASP A 122 -30.78 -2.71 -32.61
CA ASP A 122 -30.65 -3.39 -33.91
C ASP A 122 -31.37 -4.75 -33.93
N GLY A 123 -31.26 -5.51 -32.82
CA GLY A 123 -31.99 -6.74 -32.62
C GLY A 123 -33.51 -6.54 -32.67
N GLN A 124 -34.02 -5.49 -32.00
CA GLN A 124 -35.44 -5.16 -32.04
C GLN A 124 -35.91 -4.84 -33.48
N ARG A 125 -35.16 -4.01 -34.23
CA ARG A 125 -35.49 -3.69 -35.63
C ARG A 125 -35.49 -4.93 -36.50
N THR A 126 -34.54 -5.85 -36.30
CA THR A 126 -34.46 -7.09 -37.04
C THR A 126 -35.66 -7.98 -36.71
N ASN A 127 -36.05 -8.06 -35.45
CA ASN A 127 -37.24 -8.81 -35.00
C ASN A 127 -38.51 -8.28 -35.67
N ASP A 128 -38.71 -6.97 -35.70
CA ASP A 128 -39.87 -6.34 -36.33
C ASP A 128 -39.91 -6.66 -37.84
N THR A 129 -38.76 -6.66 -38.51
CA THR A 129 -38.63 -6.98 -39.96
C THR A 129 -38.99 -8.46 -40.20
N VAL A 130 -38.48 -9.36 -39.36
CA VAL A 130 -38.74 -10.80 -39.51
C VAL A 130 -40.21 -11.15 -39.16
N GLN A 131 -40.83 -10.48 -38.21
CA GLN A 131 -42.26 -10.60 -37.92
C GLN A 131 -43.10 -10.13 -39.14
N GLY A 132 -42.70 -9.04 -39.81
CA GLY A 132 -43.29 -8.59 -41.04
C GLY A 132 -43.20 -9.65 -42.16
N LEU A 133 -42.06 -10.32 -42.28
CA LEU A 133 -41.86 -11.42 -43.22
C LEU A 133 -42.76 -12.64 -42.90
N ALA A 134 -42.86 -13.00 -41.61
CA ALA A 134 -43.77 -14.06 -41.18
C ALA A 134 -45.23 -13.76 -41.54
N ALA A 135 -45.69 -12.54 -41.29
CA ALA A 135 -47.05 -12.11 -41.68
C ALA A 135 -47.27 -12.13 -43.20
N ALA A 136 -46.27 -11.72 -44.01
CA ALA A 136 -46.32 -11.78 -45.47
C ALA A 136 -46.37 -13.23 -45.96
N ALA A 137 -45.56 -14.13 -45.41
CA ALA A 137 -45.58 -15.56 -45.72
C ALA A 137 -46.91 -16.20 -45.36
N HIS A 138 -47.51 -15.83 -44.25
CA HIS A 138 -48.83 -16.30 -43.86
C HIS A 138 -49.91 -15.88 -44.89
N LYS A 139 -49.90 -14.62 -45.31
CA LYS A 139 -50.81 -14.08 -46.31
C LYS A 139 -50.64 -14.73 -47.67
N ILE A 140 -49.40 -15.08 -48.07
CA ILE A 140 -49.15 -15.85 -49.31
C ILE A 140 -49.78 -17.28 -49.16
N GLY A 141 -49.63 -17.92 -47.99
CA GLY A 141 -50.26 -19.21 -47.72
C GLY A 141 -51.78 -19.17 -47.93
N GLU A 142 -52.48 -18.16 -47.41
CA GLU A 142 -53.92 -17.98 -47.61
C GLU A 142 -54.27 -17.83 -49.10
N VAL A 143 -53.46 -17.12 -49.88
CA VAL A 143 -53.66 -16.98 -51.34
C VAL A 143 -53.46 -18.32 -52.08
N ILE A 144 -52.46 -19.10 -51.69
CA ILE A 144 -52.19 -20.42 -52.28
C ILE A 144 -53.35 -21.38 -51.99
N ASP A 145 -53.90 -21.37 -50.76
CA ASP A 145 -55.09 -22.16 -50.43
C ASP A 145 -56.31 -21.78 -51.29
N LEU A 146 -56.51 -20.49 -51.53
CA LEU A 146 -57.55 -19.98 -52.42
C LEU A 146 -57.34 -20.45 -53.85
N ILE A 147 -56.12 -20.40 -54.39
CA ILE A 147 -55.80 -20.86 -55.76
C ILE A 147 -56.04 -22.37 -55.86
N ASN A 148 -55.68 -23.16 -54.86
CA ASN A 148 -55.92 -24.60 -54.81
C ASN A 148 -57.42 -24.92 -54.83
N GLN A 149 -58.24 -24.17 -54.07
CA GLN A 149 -59.69 -24.26 -54.08
C GLN A 149 -60.25 -23.94 -55.51
N ILE A 150 -59.75 -22.88 -56.18
CA ILE A 150 -60.17 -22.49 -57.55
C ILE A 150 -59.78 -23.60 -58.52
N ALA A 151 -58.57 -24.14 -58.44
CA ALA A 151 -58.12 -25.24 -59.29
C ALA A 151 -59.01 -26.50 -59.14
N SER A 152 -59.35 -26.86 -57.90
CA SER A 152 -60.24 -27.95 -57.58
C SER A 152 -61.65 -27.75 -58.15
N GLN A 153 -62.15 -26.51 -58.01
CA GLN A 153 -63.46 -26.14 -58.56
C GLN A 153 -63.47 -26.16 -60.09
N THR A 154 -62.38 -25.67 -60.73
CA THR A 154 -62.17 -25.66 -62.19
C THR A 154 -62.06 -27.10 -62.71
N ASN A 155 -61.39 -27.98 -62.03
CA ASN A 155 -61.30 -29.41 -62.35
C ASN A 155 -62.70 -30.09 -62.35
N LEU A 156 -63.52 -29.76 -61.31
CA LEU A 156 -64.90 -30.26 -61.27
C LEU A 156 -65.78 -29.70 -62.44
N LEU A 157 -65.64 -28.41 -62.76
CA LEU A 157 -66.32 -27.78 -63.88
C LEU A 157 -65.89 -28.41 -65.19
N ALA A 158 -64.65 -28.68 -65.36
CA ALA A 158 -64.06 -29.30 -66.56
C ALA A 158 -64.57 -30.81 -66.67
N LEU A 159 -64.66 -31.51 -65.59
CA LEU A 159 -65.17 -32.82 -65.54
C LEU A 159 -66.68 -32.88 -65.96
N ASN A 160 -67.49 -31.97 -65.44
CA ASN A 160 -68.87 -31.81 -65.84
C ASN A 160 -69.02 -31.49 -67.30
N ALA A 161 -68.20 -30.60 -67.82
CA ALA A 161 -68.19 -30.27 -69.30
C ALA A 161 -67.77 -31.47 -70.14
N THR A 162 -66.81 -32.29 -69.69
CA THR A 162 -66.38 -33.52 -70.35
C THR A 162 -67.56 -34.56 -70.39
N ILE A 163 -68.31 -34.69 -69.33
CA ILE A 163 -69.46 -35.56 -69.28
C ILE A 163 -70.56 -35.11 -70.24
N GLU A 164 -70.86 -33.82 -70.31
CA GLU A 164 -71.89 -33.26 -71.19
C GLU A 164 -71.49 -33.30 -72.68
N ALA A 165 -70.18 -33.07 -72.96
CA ALA A 165 -69.64 -33.26 -74.31
C ALA A 165 -69.70 -34.68 -74.81
N ALA A 166 -69.51 -35.69 -73.96
CA ALA A 166 -69.69 -37.08 -74.29
C ALA A 166 -71.20 -37.44 -74.52
N ARG A 167 -72.07 -36.75 -73.85
CA ARG A 167 -73.53 -36.89 -73.98
C ARG A 167 -74.07 -36.32 -75.27
N ALA A 168 -73.40 -35.26 -75.85
CA ALA A 168 -73.73 -34.63 -77.15
C ALA A 168 -73.23 -35.44 -78.37
N GLY A 169 -72.57 -36.58 -78.20
CA GLY A 169 -72.11 -37.45 -79.30
C GLY A 169 -71.09 -36.76 -80.22
N GLU A 170 -71.22 -36.95 -81.53
CA GLU A 170 -70.34 -36.38 -82.58
C GLU A 170 -70.28 -34.84 -82.51
N SER A 171 -71.38 -34.17 -82.20
CA SER A 171 -71.42 -32.71 -82.06
C SER A 171 -70.64 -32.14 -80.90
N GLY A 172 -70.34 -32.98 -79.90
CA GLY A 172 -69.64 -32.60 -78.69
C GLY A 172 -68.08 -32.77 -78.72
N ARG A 173 -67.51 -33.37 -79.78
CA ARG A 173 -66.06 -33.70 -79.87
C ARG A 173 -65.12 -32.50 -79.64
N GLY A 174 -65.43 -31.36 -80.24
CA GLY A 174 -64.60 -30.14 -80.04
C GLY A 174 -64.60 -29.63 -78.58
N PHE A 175 -65.79 -29.73 -77.90
CA PHE A 175 -65.97 -29.38 -76.49
C PHE A 175 -65.29 -30.40 -75.54
N ALA A 176 -65.26 -31.64 -75.87
CA ALA A 176 -64.61 -32.70 -75.10
C ALA A 176 -63.07 -32.47 -75.02
N VAL A 177 -62.42 -32.03 -76.13
CA VAL A 177 -61.00 -31.74 -76.15
C VAL A 177 -60.69 -30.52 -75.30
N VAL A 178 -61.47 -29.45 -75.40
CA VAL A 178 -61.30 -28.25 -74.58
C VAL A 178 -61.49 -28.56 -73.06
N ALA A 179 -62.51 -29.30 -72.75
CA ALA A 179 -62.79 -29.72 -71.37
C ALA A 179 -61.69 -30.61 -70.77
N SER A 180 -61.12 -31.52 -71.57
CA SER A 180 -59.94 -32.31 -71.20
C SER A 180 -58.69 -31.46 -70.89
N GLU A 181 -58.47 -30.45 -71.74
CA GLU A 181 -57.31 -29.51 -71.59
C GLU A 181 -57.46 -28.63 -70.34
N VAL A 182 -58.69 -28.08 -70.16
CA VAL A 182 -58.99 -27.32 -68.92
C VAL A 182 -58.84 -28.20 -67.64
N LYS A 183 -59.24 -29.44 -67.71
CA LYS A 183 -59.08 -30.44 -66.60
C LYS A 183 -57.57 -30.65 -66.36
N SER A 184 -56.77 -30.85 -67.36
CA SER A 184 -55.29 -31.02 -67.25
C SER A 184 -54.64 -29.81 -66.63
N LEU A 185 -55.01 -28.61 -67.09
CA LEU A 185 -54.47 -27.35 -66.58
C LEU A 185 -54.84 -27.12 -65.12
N ALA A 186 -56.10 -27.46 -64.74
CA ALA A 186 -56.54 -27.39 -63.36
C ALA A 186 -55.74 -28.34 -62.46
N SER A 187 -55.46 -29.58 -62.90
CA SER A 187 -54.64 -30.55 -62.16
C SER A 187 -53.19 -30.09 -62.03
N GLN A 188 -52.64 -29.53 -63.13
CA GLN A 188 -51.25 -28.94 -63.08
C GLN A 188 -51.20 -27.75 -62.13
N THR A 189 -52.24 -26.90 -62.11
CA THR A 189 -52.32 -25.76 -61.17
C THR A 189 -52.36 -26.23 -59.71
N ALA A 190 -53.20 -27.23 -59.42
CA ALA A 190 -53.29 -27.80 -58.10
C ALA A 190 -51.94 -28.36 -57.62
N LYS A 191 -51.24 -29.13 -58.47
CA LYS A 191 -49.89 -29.63 -58.17
C LYS A 191 -48.87 -28.53 -57.90
N ALA A 192 -48.88 -27.50 -58.74
CA ALA A 192 -47.97 -26.36 -58.57
C ALA A 192 -48.28 -25.59 -57.26
N THR A 193 -49.56 -25.42 -56.92
CA THR A 193 -49.96 -24.77 -55.66
C THR A 193 -49.57 -25.60 -54.45
N ASP A 194 -49.67 -26.95 -54.50
CA ASP A 194 -49.19 -27.83 -53.39
C ASP A 194 -47.68 -27.71 -53.19
N GLU A 195 -46.90 -27.66 -54.27
CA GLU A 195 -45.45 -27.47 -54.22
C GLU A 195 -45.09 -26.10 -53.62
N ILE A 196 -45.77 -25.02 -54.03
CA ILE A 196 -45.58 -23.69 -53.48
C ILE A 196 -46.02 -23.63 -52.01
N GLY A 197 -47.14 -24.26 -51.66
CA GLY A 197 -47.64 -24.37 -50.30
C GLY A 197 -46.61 -25.01 -49.35
N ALA A 198 -45.97 -26.10 -49.77
CA ALA A 198 -44.90 -26.74 -49.01
C ALA A 198 -43.71 -25.79 -48.79
N GLN A 199 -43.33 -24.98 -49.81
CA GLN A 199 -42.26 -24.03 -49.70
C GLN A 199 -42.61 -22.87 -48.78
N ILE A 200 -43.83 -22.37 -48.81
CA ILE A 200 -44.32 -21.33 -47.87
C ILE A 200 -44.35 -21.83 -46.45
N ASN A 201 -44.77 -23.06 -46.20
CA ASN A 201 -44.71 -23.66 -44.85
C ASN A 201 -43.26 -23.76 -44.35
N ALA A 202 -42.32 -24.15 -45.20
CA ALA A 202 -40.89 -24.17 -44.84
C ALA A 202 -40.37 -22.75 -44.48
N ILE A 203 -40.72 -21.75 -45.28
CA ILE A 203 -40.35 -20.33 -44.97
C ILE A 203 -40.92 -19.87 -43.64
N GLN A 204 -42.21 -20.22 -43.36
CA GLN A 204 -42.84 -19.89 -42.07
C GLN A 204 -42.09 -20.54 -40.89
N ALA A 205 -41.74 -21.83 -41.00
CA ALA A 205 -40.99 -22.55 -39.98
C ALA A 205 -39.62 -21.94 -39.70
N GLU A 206 -38.85 -21.64 -40.76
CA GLU A 206 -37.56 -20.99 -40.65
C GLU A 206 -37.65 -19.57 -40.04
N THR A 207 -38.65 -18.79 -40.47
CA THR A 207 -38.89 -17.45 -39.94
C THR A 207 -39.20 -17.49 -38.45
N ASN A 208 -40.02 -18.42 -37.97
CA ASN A 208 -40.28 -18.61 -36.55
C ASN A 208 -39.02 -18.99 -35.77
N GLN A 209 -38.15 -19.82 -36.34
CA GLN A 209 -36.89 -20.19 -35.70
C GLN A 209 -35.95 -18.95 -35.61
N VAL A 210 -35.91 -18.10 -36.63
CA VAL A 210 -35.13 -16.85 -36.61
C VAL A 210 -35.64 -15.89 -35.52
N VAL A 211 -36.98 -15.79 -35.32
CA VAL A 211 -37.55 -14.98 -34.22
C VAL A 211 -37.07 -15.50 -32.85
N GLY A 212 -37.09 -16.81 -32.61
CA GLY A 212 -36.58 -17.39 -31.36
C GLY A 212 -35.10 -17.15 -31.15
N ASN A 213 -34.28 -17.19 -32.23
CA ASN A 213 -32.85 -16.88 -32.12
C ASN A 213 -32.61 -15.42 -31.77
N ILE A 214 -33.38 -14.47 -32.36
CA ILE A 214 -33.27 -13.04 -32.04
C ILE A 214 -33.64 -12.77 -30.60
N GLU A 215 -34.67 -13.42 -30.06
CA GLU A 215 -35.02 -13.30 -28.64
C GLU A 215 -33.91 -13.80 -27.72
N SER A 216 -33.24 -14.89 -28.06
CA SER A 216 -32.08 -15.39 -27.33
C SER A 216 -30.90 -14.42 -27.36
N ILE A 217 -30.60 -13.86 -28.53
CA ILE A 217 -29.55 -12.83 -28.66
C ILE A 217 -29.87 -11.61 -27.80
N ARG A 218 -31.13 -11.18 -27.80
CA ARG A 218 -31.57 -10.05 -26.97
C ARG A 218 -31.39 -10.32 -25.46
N ALA A 219 -31.73 -11.53 -25.01
CA ALA A 219 -31.48 -11.92 -23.62
C ALA A 219 -29.99 -11.84 -23.24
N THR A 220 -29.11 -12.33 -24.13
CA THR A 220 -27.66 -12.25 -23.94
C THR A 220 -27.15 -10.79 -23.89
N ILE A 221 -27.71 -9.91 -24.73
CA ILE A 221 -27.34 -8.48 -24.72
C ILE A 221 -27.77 -7.81 -23.40
N MET A 222 -28.93 -8.15 -22.87
CA MET A 222 -29.38 -7.65 -21.56
C MET A 222 -28.43 -8.11 -20.43
N GLU A 223 -27.99 -9.36 -20.46
CA GLU A 223 -26.98 -9.88 -19.51
C GLU A 223 -25.65 -9.14 -19.61
N VAL A 224 -25.17 -8.86 -20.84
CA VAL A 224 -23.95 -8.03 -21.05
C VAL A 224 -24.11 -6.62 -20.45
N ASN A 225 -25.29 -6.03 -20.55
CA ASN A 225 -25.56 -4.70 -19.97
C ASN A 225 -25.54 -4.73 -18.45
N GLU A 226 -26.14 -5.77 -17.84
CA GLU A 226 -26.10 -5.98 -16.39
C GLU A 226 -24.66 -6.18 -15.88
N ILE A 227 -23.89 -7.04 -16.56
CA ILE A 227 -22.48 -7.26 -16.25
C ILE A 227 -21.68 -5.95 -16.38
N SER A 228 -21.90 -5.18 -17.43
CA SER A 228 -21.23 -3.88 -17.64
C SER A 228 -21.53 -2.89 -16.51
N SER A 229 -22.78 -2.84 -16.05
CA SER A 229 -23.19 -2.01 -14.91
C SER A 229 -22.50 -2.47 -13.60
N SER A 230 -22.42 -3.78 -13.38
CA SER A 230 -21.72 -4.34 -12.21
C SER A 230 -20.22 -4.03 -12.23
N ILE A 231 -19.59 -4.14 -13.40
CA ILE A 231 -18.17 -3.77 -13.57
C ILE A 231 -17.97 -2.26 -13.33
N ALA A 232 -18.88 -1.40 -13.79
CA ALA A 232 -18.79 0.03 -13.57
C ALA A 232 -18.79 0.37 -12.07
N ALA A 233 -19.67 -0.25 -11.28
CA ALA A 233 -19.70 -0.07 -9.83
C ALA A 233 -18.41 -0.55 -9.14
N ALA A 234 -17.88 -1.71 -9.56
CA ALA A 234 -16.62 -2.24 -9.03
C ALA A 234 -15.41 -1.33 -9.38
N VAL A 235 -15.41 -0.74 -10.56
CA VAL A 235 -14.36 0.20 -11.03
C VAL A 235 -14.42 1.51 -10.23
N GLU A 236 -15.59 2.02 -9.90
CA GLU A 236 -15.74 3.19 -9.01
C GLU A 236 -15.19 2.90 -7.61
N GLU A 237 -15.51 1.73 -7.04
CA GLU A 237 -14.98 1.31 -5.75
C GLU A 237 -13.45 1.16 -5.78
N GLN A 238 -12.90 0.54 -6.82
CA GLN A 238 -11.45 0.46 -7.03
C GLN A 238 -10.81 1.84 -7.16
N GLY A 239 -11.47 2.78 -7.82
CA GLY A 239 -11.04 4.17 -7.93
C GLY A 239 -10.90 4.84 -6.57
N ALA A 240 -11.93 4.72 -5.74
CA ALA A 240 -11.92 5.25 -4.38
C ALA A 240 -10.83 4.60 -3.50
N ALA A 241 -10.67 3.28 -3.60
CA ALA A 241 -9.62 2.55 -2.87
C ALA A 241 -8.21 2.99 -3.32
N THR A 242 -8.00 3.18 -4.63
CA THR A 242 -6.71 3.62 -5.18
C THR A 242 -6.37 5.04 -4.75
N GLN A 243 -7.35 5.95 -4.67
CA GLN A 243 -7.16 7.29 -4.11
C GLN A 243 -6.80 7.25 -2.62
N ALA A 244 -7.44 6.37 -1.83
CA ALA A 244 -7.09 6.17 -0.42
C ALA A 244 -5.65 5.65 -0.26
N ILE A 245 -5.21 4.71 -1.13
CA ILE A 245 -3.83 4.23 -1.15
C ILE A 245 -2.86 5.38 -1.46
N ALA A 246 -3.15 6.21 -2.47
CA ALA A 246 -2.30 7.35 -2.81
C ALA A 246 -2.17 8.35 -1.66
N HIS A 247 -3.26 8.61 -0.93
CA HIS A 247 -3.24 9.45 0.27
C HIS A 247 -2.37 8.85 1.39
N SER A 248 -2.55 7.55 1.70
CA SER A 248 -1.76 6.86 2.73
C SER A 248 -0.26 6.80 2.38
N VAL A 249 0.06 6.67 1.09
CA VAL A 249 1.44 6.73 0.58
C VAL A 249 2.05 8.12 0.80
N GLN A 250 1.28 9.19 0.58
CA GLN A 250 1.74 10.56 0.84
C GLN A 250 2.00 10.80 2.33
N GLU A 251 1.14 10.29 3.21
CA GLU A 251 1.34 10.34 4.66
C GLU A 251 2.57 9.54 5.08
N ALA A 252 2.79 8.34 4.52
CA ALA A 252 3.96 7.52 4.77
C ALA A 252 5.26 8.21 4.32
N ALA A 253 5.24 8.90 3.17
CA ALA A 253 6.37 9.71 2.70
C ALA A 253 6.73 10.81 3.71
N SER A 254 5.73 11.59 4.13
CA SER A 254 5.91 12.66 5.12
C SER A 254 6.41 12.12 6.46
N GLY A 255 5.86 10.99 6.93
CA GLY A 255 6.31 10.34 8.15
C GLY A 255 7.75 9.84 8.06
N THR A 256 8.14 9.28 6.93
CA THR A 256 9.53 8.82 6.69
C THR A 256 10.51 9.97 6.68
N ASP A 257 10.18 11.09 6.05
CA ASP A 257 11.00 12.31 6.05
C ASP A 257 11.16 12.88 7.46
N GLN A 258 10.08 12.88 8.26
CA GLN A 258 10.11 13.35 9.64
C GLN A 258 10.99 12.45 10.53
N VAL A 259 10.93 11.12 10.34
CA VAL A 259 11.84 10.19 11.04
C VAL A 259 13.29 10.45 10.62
N SER A 260 13.55 10.68 9.33
CA SER A 260 14.90 10.99 8.81
C SER A 260 15.47 12.26 9.43
N GLN A 261 14.66 13.31 9.57
CA GLN A 261 15.08 14.57 10.23
C GLN A 261 15.36 14.36 11.73
N ASN A 262 14.48 13.62 12.43
CA ASN A 262 14.66 13.34 13.85
C ASN A 262 15.93 12.52 14.12
N ILE A 263 16.25 11.56 13.24
CA ILE A 263 17.45 10.74 13.41
C ILE A 263 18.74 11.53 13.17
N SER A 264 18.70 12.54 12.30
CA SER A 264 19.80 13.50 12.17
C SER A 264 20.02 14.25 13.49
N GLY A 265 18.95 14.74 14.12
CA GLY A 265 19.04 15.38 15.43
C GLY A 265 19.57 14.47 16.54
N VAL A 266 19.23 13.17 16.49
CA VAL A 266 19.80 12.16 17.41
C VAL A 266 21.29 12.01 17.18
N THR A 267 21.75 12.00 15.91
CA THR A 267 23.17 11.92 15.57
C THR A 267 23.95 13.12 16.13
N ASP A 268 23.41 14.32 15.98
CA ASP A 268 24.03 15.54 16.51
C ASP A 268 24.11 15.51 18.05
N ALA A 269 23.02 15.15 18.71
CA ALA A 269 22.97 15.04 20.19
C ALA A 269 23.92 13.97 20.74
N THR A 270 24.11 12.86 20.03
CA THR A 270 25.07 11.82 20.44
C THR A 270 26.50 12.27 20.24
N ALA A 271 26.79 13.04 19.18
CA ALA A 271 28.12 13.64 18.98
C ALA A 271 28.45 14.64 20.10
N GLU A 272 27.52 15.52 20.48
CA GLU A 272 27.67 16.44 21.61
C GLU A 272 27.89 15.68 22.93
N THR A 273 27.14 14.61 23.17
CA THR A 273 27.28 13.76 24.35
C THR A 273 28.67 13.12 24.40
N GLY A 274 29.17 12.61 23.28
CA GLY A 274 30.52 12.05 23.16
C GLY A 274 31.61 13.10 23.45
N GLN A 275 31.44 14.32 22.95
CA GLN A 275 32.35 15.44 23.21
C GLN A 275 32.33 15.83 24.70
N ALA A 276 31.16 15.95 25.31
CA ALA A 276 31.02 16.25 26.74
C ALA A 276 31.68 15.17 27.62
N ALA A 277 31.49 13.89 27.28
CA ALA A 277 32.15 12.77 27.95
C ALA A 277 33.68 12.88 27.85
N GLY A 278 34.23 13.26 26.68
CA GLY A 278 35.64 13.50 26.47
C GLY A 278 36.19 14.63 27.38
N LEU A 279 35.45 15.73 27.53
CA LEU A 279 35.79 16.81 28.43
C LEU A 279 35.79 16.42 29.90
N VAL A 280 34.81 15.58 30.33
CA VAL A 280 34.76 15.05 31.69
C VAL A 280 35.95 14.13 31.96
N LEU A 281 36.29 13.23 31.01
CA LEU A 281 37.47 12.37 31.09
C LEU A 281 38.76 13.18 31.25
N GLN A 282 38.95 14.22 30.45
CA GLN A 282 40.11 15.06 30.53
C GLN A 282 40.18 15.84 31.86
N SER A 283 39.04 16.36 32.34
CA SER A 283 38.98 17.15 33.58
C SER A 283 39.24 16.28 34.78
N SER A 284 38.69 15.06 34.85
CA SER A 284 38.92 14.08 35.87
C SER A 284 40.38 13.60 35.86
N GLY A 285 41.01 13.40 34.73
CA GLY A 285 42.41 13.10 34.57
C GLY A 285 43.32 14.21 35.16
N ARG A 286 43.01 15.48 34.87
CA ARG A 286 43.73 16.63 35.42
C ARG A 286 43.50 16.73 36.94
N LEU A 287 42.30 16.42 37.44
CA LEU A 287 42.01 16.41 38.91
C LEU A 287 42.89 15.38 39.59
N THR A 288 42.95 14.15 39.05
CA THR A 288 43.82 13.07 39.58
C THR A 288 45.29 13.49 39.68
N GLN A 289 45.81 14.16 38.65
CA GLN A 289 47.21 14.71 38.64
C GLN A 289 47.40 15.77 39.75
N LYS A 290 46.43 16.68 39.93
CA LYS A 290 46.52 17.73 40.95
C LYS A 290 46.45 17.13 42.35
N LEU A 291 45.64 16.11 42.58
CA LEU A 291 45.55 15.39 43.87
C LEU A 291 46.88 14.72 44.19
N GLN A 292 47.53 14.07 43.24
CA GLN A 292 48.84 13.46 43.43
C GLN A 292 49.90 14.52 43.78
N SER A 293 49.85 15.69 43.13
CA SER A 293 50.76 16.81 43.46
C SER A 293 50.49 17.31 44.87
N LEU A 294 49.22 17.46 45.30
CA LEU A 294 48.84 17.89 46.64
C LEU A 294 49.34 16.89 47.71
N GLU A 295 49.18 15.57 47.48
CA GLU A 295 49.68 14.53 48.37
C GLU A 295 51.20 14.64 48.59
N ASN A 296 51.96 14.85 47.51
CA ASN A 296 53.39 15.03 47.56
C ASN A 296 53.79 16.30 48.32
N GLU A 297 53.09 17.44 48.09
CA GLU A 297 53.36 18.71 48.78
C GLU A 297 53.06 18.62 50.28
N VAL A 298 51.94 17.99 50.65
CA VAL A 298 51.56 17.78 52.05
C VAL A 298 52.58 16.88 52.77
N SER A 299 52.98 15.78 52.12
CA SER A 299 54.01 14.87 52.66
C SER A 299 55.36 15.60 52.87
N ALA A 300 55.79 16.43 51.92
CA ALA A 300 57.03 17.24 52.04
C ALA A 300 56.91 18.28 53.15
N PHE A 301 55.77 18.96 53.27
CA PHE A 301 55.53 19.94 54.33
C PHE A 301 55.61 19.28 55.73
N VAL A 302 54.93 18.16 55.92
CA VAL A 302 54.92 17.40 57.21
C VAL A 302 56.33 16.91 57.53
N ALA A 303 57.08 16.38 56.56
CA ALA A 303 58.45 16.00 56.72
C ALA A 303 59.34 17.20 57.20
N GLY A 304 59.14 18.40 56.59
CA GLY A 304 59.83 19.63 57.03
C GLY A 304 59.49 20.06 58.44
N VAL A 305 58.21 19.98 58.85
CA VAL A 305 57.76 20.29 60.21
C VAL A 305 58.33 19.32 61.23
N ARG A 306 58.46 18.05 60.94
CA ARG A 306 59.04 17.02 61.80
C ARG A 306 60.58 17.16 61.91
N ALA A 307 61.24 17.72 60.96
CA ALA A 307 62.70 17.95 60.95
C ALA A 307 63.12 19.24 61.65
N ALA A 308 62.23 20.22 61.77
CA ALA A 308 62.46 21.49 62.46
C ALA A 308 62.20 21.39 63.96
#